data_ca725978a49c881187d81ccb0d6a4f7f
#
_entry.id   ca725978a49c881187d81ccb0d6a4f7f
#
_cell.length_a   1.000
_cell.length_b   1.000
_cell.length_c   1.000
_cell.angle_alpha   90.00
_cell.angle_beta   90.00
_cell.angle_gamma   90.00
#
_symmetry.space_group_name_H-M   'P 1'
#
loop_
_entity.id
_entity.type
_entity.pdbx_description
1 polymer ?
#
loop_
_entity_poly.entity_id
_entity_poly.type
_entity_poly.pdbx_seq_one_letter_code
_entity_poly.pdbx_strand_id
1 'polypeptide(L)'
;MDTNVLIPLQDSLQVLEGNLANFVRLASIGGHQLMYHPANIADFERDPNTERRQRNIQRIRQYPALHDPAPCIWNTAETGPNDACDNELLYALHCDAVHALVTEDKGIHAKARLRGLGHRVYTIQTAEDWLKRLHETRQIVLPNIQDVPLHSLTPELTGVFFDSLRDGYPAAPGRDGFDDWFRRKARDDRHAWVYRDNGALGAICIYDIQNDQVLNDSGEVLSGPALKLCTFKVGEPVRGRKVGELFLKAAFRFATDNRCEHLFITAKAGTQDYLIRVLLDFGFEQRGTYRGDMVLVKPHPVVQPPTDGVDPIEYVRRYFPHYRSDSSVQKFLVPIKPRYHEILFPDYASVQQGLFAPIGNVGNAIKLAYLCHAPTKSIRSGDVLLFYRSDDEMAVTSLGVVEQFEVSSNGAHIASLVSRRTVYSLDEIEELAKKPTKVILFRLIGHFSPVAPYDRLTRDGVVTGPIQSIRKVSDVAFSKILVACGR
;
A
#
# COMPACT_ATOMS: atom_id res chain seq x y z
N MET A 1 -18.98 0.48 26.31
CA MET A 1 -19.34 1.45 25.26
C MET A 1 -19.88 2.71 25.91
N ASP A 2 -19.61 3.85 25.33
CA ASP A 2 -20.14 5.15 25.77
C ASP A 2 -21.57 5.38 25.26
N THR A 3 -22.28 6.32 25.87
CA THR A 3 -23.69 6.69 25.55
C THR A 3 -23.85 7.08 24.08
N ASN A 4 -22.90 7.82 23.50
CA ASN A 4 -22.95 8.27 22.10
C ASN A 4 -22.82 7.12 21.07
N VAL A 5 -22.33 5.95 21.49
CA VAL A 5 -22.30 4.73 20.67
C VAL A 5 -23.53 3.87 20.90
N LEU A 6 -24.02 3.82 22.16
CA LEU A 6 -25.14 3.00 22.55
C LEU A 6 -26.50 3.53 22.02
N ILE A 7 -26.69 4.86 21.97
CA ILE A 7 -27.94 5.47 21.52
C ILE A 7 -28.23 5.13 20.04
N PRO A 8 -27.31 5.34 19.08
CA PRO A 8 -27.54 5.00 17.68
C PRO A 8 -27.83 3.50 17.46
N LEU A 9 -27.20 2.62 18.23
CA LEU A 9 -27.41 1.17 18.14
C LEU A 9 -28.85 0.76 18.45
N GLN A 10 -29.58 1.55 19.23
CA GLN A 10 -30.91 1.23 19.72
C GLN A 10 -32.02 2.04 19.05
N ASP A 11 -31.66 2.93 18.13
CA ASP A 11 -32.67 3.76 17.44
C ASP A 11 -33.19 3.05 16.18
N SER A 12 -34.32 2.34 16.33
CA SER A 12 -34.97 1.63 15.23
C SER A 12 -35.51 2.56 14.12
N LEU A 13 -35.48 3.87 14.31
CA LEU A 13 -35.94 4.87 13.33
C LEU A 13 -34.75 5.44 12.51
N GLN A 14 -33.51 5.17 12.91
CA GLN A 14 -32.36 5.57 12.16
C GLN A 14 -31.77 4.37 11.41
N VAL A 15 -31.37 4.60 10.16
CA VAL A 15 -30.55 3.63 9.43
C VAL A 15 -29.17 3.59 10.14
N LEU A 16 -28.82 2.44 10.69
CA LEU A 16 -27.52 2.23 11.30
C LEU A 16 -26.42 2.60 10.28
N GLU A 17 -25.52 3.47 10.68
CA GLU A 17 -24.31 3.73 9.89
C GLU A 17 -23.57 2.41 9.66
N GLY A 18 -23.10 2.19 8.42
CA GLY A 18 -22.50 0.92 8.01
C GLY A 18 -21.37 0.47 8.93
N ASN A 19 -20.55 1.41 9.42
CA ASN A 19 -19.43 1.13 10.34
C ASN A 19 -19.89 0.62 11.70
N LEU A 20 -20.99 1.20 12.24
CA LEU A 20 -21.53 0.78 13.53
C LEU A 20 -22.17 -0.61 13.47
N ALA A 21 -22.95 -0.88 12.40
CA ALA A 21 -23.54 -2.20 12.16
C ALA A 21 -22.46 -3.28 12.03
N ASN A 22 -21.39 -2.97 11.28
CA ASN A 22 -20.28 -3.92 11.06
C ASN A 22 -19.44 -4.12 12.32
N PHE A 23 -19.22 -3.08 13.12
CA PHE A 23 -18.57 -3.18 14.43
C PHE A 23 -19.32 -4.17 15.34
N VAL A 24 -20.65 -4.05 15.44
CA VAL A 24 -21.47 -4.96 16.28
C VAL A 24 -21.42 -6.40 15.74
N ARG A 25 -21.53 -6.57 14.42
CA ARG A 25 -21.40 -7.89 13.77
C ARG A 25 -20.05 -8.54 14.09
N LEU A 26 -18.96 -7.80 13.95
CA LEU A 26 -17.62 -8.30 14.23
C LEU A 26 -17.40 -8.61 15.71
N ALA A 27 -17.94 -7.78 16.61
CA ALA A 27 -17.89 -8.05 18.05
C ALA A 27 -18.63 -9.34 18.39
N SER A 28 -19.80 -9.57 17.80
CA SER A 28 -20.58 -10.80 17.99
C SER A 28 -19.87 -12.03 17.47
N ILE A 29 -19.32 -12.00 16.24
CA ILE A 29 -18.58 -13.12 15.63
C ILE A 29 -17.33 -13.46 16.44
N GLY A 30 -16.63 -12.43 16.95
CA GLY A 30 -15.43 -12.60 17.76
C GLY A 30 -15.68 -12.99 19.21
N GLY A 31 -16.93 -13.16 19.63
CA GLY A 31 -17.28 -13.49 21.02
C GLY A 31 -17.00 -12.35 22.01
N HIS A 32 -16.89 -11.11 21.53
CA HIS A 32 -16.71 -9.94 22.39
C HIS A 32 -18.02 -9.52 23.02
N GLN A 33 -17.98 -9.25 24.31
CA GLN A 33 -19.14 -8.77 25.05
C GLN A 33 -19.18 -7.24 25.02
N LEU A 34 -20.22 -6.70 24.38
CA LEU A 34 -20.51 -5.27 24.42
C LEU A 34 -21.27 -4.96 25.70
N MET A 35 -20.75 -4.04 26.53
CA MET A 35 -21.32 -3.72 27.82
C MET A 35 -21.33 -2.22 28.07
N TYR A 36 -22.17 -1.79 28.99
CA TYR A 36 -22.25 -0.41 29.47
C TYR A 36 -21.73 -0.28 30.91
N HIS A 37 -21.23 0.90 31.26
CA HIS A 37 -20.87 1.26 32.64
C HIS A 37 -22.12 1.83 33.36
N PRO A 38 -22.32 1.56 34.68
CA PRO A 38 -23.41 2.16 35.43
C PRO A 38 -23.49 3.70 35.36
N ALA A 39 -22.35 4.38 35.24
CA ALA A 39 -22.31 5.83 35.05
C ALA A 39 -23.03 6.31 33.78
N ASN A 40 -23.18 5.46 32.75
CA ASN A 40 -23.99 5.79 31.56
C ASN A 40 -25.47 5.98 31.93
N ILE A 41 -25.99 5.23 32.92
CA ILE A 41 -27.36 5.42 33.40
C ILE A 41 -27.50 6.79 34.07
N ALA A 42 -26.54 7.15 34.97
CA ALA A 42 -26.55 8.46 35.62
C ALA A 42 -26.44 9.62 34.60
N ASP A 43 -25.76 9.41 33.47
CA ASP A 43 -25.72 10.37 32.38
C ASP A 43 -27.09 10.55 31.73
N PHE A 44 -27.80 9.46 31.43
CA PHE A 44 -29.17 9.52 30.91
C PHE A 44 -30.18 10.14 31.90
N GLU A 45 -30.03 9.91 33.20
CA GLU A 45 -30.94 10.45 34.20
C GLU A 45 -30.94 11.98 34.24
N ARG A 46 -29.90 12.63 33.73
CA ARG A 46 -29.83 14.11 33.61
C ARG A 46 -30.59 14.67 32.40
N ASP A 47 -31.04 13.82 31.49
CA ASP A 47 -31.82 14.29 30.34
C ASP A 47 -33.16 14.87 30.80
N PRO A 48 -33.50 16.15 30.53
CA PRO A 48 -34.71 16.79 30.92
C PRO A 48 -35.95 16.18 30.26
N ASN A 49 -35.83 15.53 29.13
CA ASN A 49 -36.92 14.85 28.43
C ASN A 49 -37.18 13.47 29.03
N THR A 50 -38.25 13.35 29.83
CA THR A 50 -38.57 12.13 30.55
C THR A 50 -38.84 10.92 29.65
N GLU A 51 -39.51 11.09 28.51
CA GLU A 51 -39.80 9.99 27.60
C GLU A 51 -38.49 9.49 26.92
N ARG A 52 -37.65 10.41 26.45
CA ARG A 52 -36.36 10.09 25.85
C ARG A 52 -35.46 9.40 26.87
N ARG A 53 -35.37 9.92 28.08
CA ARG A 53 -34.65 9.35 29.20
C ARG A 53 -35.03 7.90 29.49
N GLN A 54 -36.32 7.66 29.70
CA GLN A 54 -36.83 6.31 29.99
C GLN A 54 -36.56 5.35 28.85
N ARG A 55 -36.77 5.78 27.62
CA ARG A 55 -36.49 4.98 26.41
C ARG A 55 -35.03 4.61 26.32
N ASN A 56 -34.11 5.55 26.51
CA ASN A 56 -32.68 5.31 26.42
C ASN A 56 -32.20 4.38 27.55
N ILE A 57 -32.68 4.55 28.78
CA ILE A 57 -32.36 3.65 29.90
C ILE A 57 -32.89 2.23 29.64
N GLN A 58 -34.09 2.10 29.11
CA GLN A 58 -34.64 0.78 28.77
C GLN A 58 -33.81 0.09 27.65
N ARG A 59 -33.37 0.85 26.67
CA ARG A 59 -32.55 0.36 25.55
C ARG A 59 -31.14 -0.07 26.00
N ILE A 60 -30.46 0.72 26.83
CA ILE A 60 -29.10 0.38 27.29
C ILE A 60 -29.10 -0.88 28.15
N ARG A 61 -30.17 -1.14 28.90
CA ARG A 61 -30.32 -2.35 29.72
C ARG A 61 -30.46 -3.65 28.93
N GLN A 62 -30.51 -3.59 27.60
CA GLN A 62 -30.42 -4.77 26.75
C GLN A 62 -28.98 -5.29 26.65
N TYR A 63 -28.00 -4.47 26.98
CA TYR A 63 -26.60 -4.89 27.12
C TYR A 63 -26.31 -5.25 28.58
N PRO A 64 -25.36 -6.13 28.83
CA PRO A 64 -24.89 -6.39 30.18
C PRO A 64 -24.22 -5.13 30.79
N ALA A 65 -24.52 -4.89 32.06
CA ALA A 65 -23.83 -3.88 32.84
C ALA A 65 -22.41 -4.37 33.24
N LEU A 66 -21.45 -3.47 33.31
CA LEU A 66 -20.23 -3.75 34.03
C LEU A 66 -20.57 -3.96 35.50
N HIS A 67 -20.27 -5.15 36.02
CA HIS A 67 -20.64 -5.53 37.37
C HIS A 67 -19.66 -4.93 38.37
N ASP A 68 -20.15 -4.22 39.36
CA ASP A 68 -19.42 -3.69 40.51
C ASP A 68 -18.09 -2.98 40.16
N PRO A 69 -18.12 -1.94 39.28
CA PRO A 69 -16.91 -1.22 38.92
C PRO A 69 -16.31 -0.51 40.13
N ALA A 70 -14.98 -0.50 40.21
CA ALA A 70 -14.27 0.20 41.24
C ALA A 70 -14.58 1.72 41.19
N PRO A 71 -14.85 2.39 42.33
CA PRO A 71 -15.12 3.83 42.37
C PRO A 71 -13.95 4.64 41.81
N CYS A 72 -14.24 5.62 40.96
CA CYS A 72 -13.20 6.43 40.32
C CYS A 72 -12.53 7.39 41.34
N ILE A 73 -11.27 7.17 41.63
CA ILE A 73 -10.48 8.01 42.51
C ILE A 73 -10.05 9.35 41.88
N TRP A 74 -10.33 9.55 40.58
CA TRP A 74 -10.01 10.78 39.86
C TRP A 74 -11.06 11.87 40.02
N ASN A 75 -12.25 11.52 40.51
CA ASN A 75 -13.31 12.47 40.77
C ASN A 75 -13.05 13.24 42.08
N THR A 76 -13.11 14.57 41.99
CA THR A 76 -12.98 15.49 43.12
C THR A 76 -14.30 16.23 43.34
N ALA A 77 -14.41 17.00 44.45
CA ALA A 77 -15.59 17.81 44.70
C ALA A 77 -15.84 18.88 43.60
N GLU A 78 -14.84 19.23 42.84
CA GLU A 78 -14.89 20.23 41.77
C GLU A 78 -15.16 19.59 40.39
N THR A 79 -15.21 18.26 40.30
CA THR A 79 -15.43 17.54 39.03
C THR A 79 -16.87 17.71 38.59
N GLY A 80 -17.08 18.28 37.42
CA GLY A 80 -18.40 18.43 36.82
C GLY A 80 -19.07 17.07 36.52
N PRO A 81 -20.42 16.99 36.49
CA PRO A 81 -21.13 15.71 36.32
C PRO A 81 -20.78 14.93 35.05
N ASN A 82 -20.55 15.61 33.93
CA ASN A 82 -20.13 14.98 32.67
C ASN A 82 -18.70 14.46 32.76
N ASP A 83 -17.81 15.28 33.32
CA ASP A 83 -16.40 14.89 33.55
C ASP A 83 -16.29 13.70 34.51
N ALA A 84 -17.19 13.64 35.50
CA ALA A 84 -17.25 12.51 36.42
C ALA A 84 -17.63 11.21 35.71
N CYS A 85 -18.64 11.25 34.82
CA CYS A 85 -19.02 10.10 34.02
C CYS A 85 -17.88 9.62 33.10
N ASP A 86 -17.23 10.54 32.39
CA ASP A 86 -16.09 10.24 31.54
C ASP A 86 -14.92 9.60 32.33
N ASN A 87 -14.66 10.14 33.53
CA ASN A 87 -13.63 9.61 34.41
C ASN A 87 -13.95 8.18 34.88
N GLU A 88 -15.22 7.88 35.19
CA GLU A 88 -15.65 6.52 35.55
C GLU A 88 -15.41 5.53 34.42
N LEU A 89 -15.78 5.89 33.17
CA LEU A 89 -15.52 5.05 32.00
C LEU A 89 -14.01 4.78 31.77
N LEU A 90 -13.21 5.83 31.89
CA LEU A 90 -11.76 5.70 31.72
C LEU A 90 -11.09 4.99 32.91
N TYR A 91 -11.64 5.10 34.11
CA TYR A 91 -11.13 4.42 35.29
C TYR A 91 -11.39 2.92 35.25
N ALA A 92 -12.57 2.49 34.76
CA ALA A 92 -12.85 1.09 34.49
C ALA A 92 -11.84 0.49 33.49
N LEU A 93 -11.43 1.28 32.47
CA LEU A 93 -10.39 0.88 31.53
C LEU A 93 -9.00 0.83 32.20
N HIS A 94 -8.70 1.76 33.09
CA HIS A 94 -7.45 1.81 33.85
C HIS A 94 -7.29 0.63 34.80
N CYS A 95 -8.38 0.21 35.43
CA CYS A 95 -8.43 -0.95 36.33
C CYS A 95 -8.54 -2.30 35.62
N ASP A 96 -8.41 -2.33 34.28
CA ASP A 96 -8.55 -3.53 33.43
C ASP A 96 -9.91 -4.25 33.56
N ALA A 97 -10.95 -3.56 34.06
CA ALA A 97 -12.29 -4.10 34.13
C ALA A 97 -12.92 -4.30 32.73
N VAL A 98 -12.43 -3.57 31.73
CA VAL A 98 -12.76 -3.71 30.31
C VAL A 98 -11.50 -3.63 29.45
N HIS A 99 -11.52 -4.29 28.28
CA HIS A 99 -10.36 -4.30 27.39
C HIS A 99 -10.25 -3.01 26.55
N ALA A 100 -11.37 -2.42 26.19
CA ALA A 100 -11.43 -1.24 25.34
C ALA A 100 -12.66 -0.39 25.62
N LEU A 101 -12.56 0.91 25.38
CA LEU A 101 -13.69 1.86 25.38
C LEU A 101 -13.92 2.34 23.96
N VAL A 102 -15.19 2.30 23.50
CA VAL A 102 -15.60 2.84 22.20
C VAL A 102 -16.45 4.07 22.44
N THR A 103 -16.03 5.21 21.90
CA THR A 103 -16.66 6.52 22.04
C THR A 103 -16.33 7.45 20.88
N GLU A 104 -17.30 8.29 20.49
CA GLU A 104 -17.07 9.38 19.53
C GLU A 104 -16.69 10.71 20.23
N ASP A 105 -16.66 10.73 21.58
CA ASP A 105 -16.37 11.92 22.37
C ASP A 105 -14.87 12.28 22.33
N LYS A 106 -14.57 13.42 21.70
CA LYS A 106 -13.19 13.95 21.60
C LYS A 106 -12.58 14.30 22.97
N GLY A 107 -13.41 14.68 23.95
CA GLY A 107 -13.00 14.97 25.32
C GLY A 107 -12.49 13.73 26.03
N ILE A 108 -13.20 12.60 25.92
CA ILE A 108 -12.76 11.32 26.46
C ILE A 108 -11.45 10.87 25.79
N HIS A 109 -11.33 10.99 24.47
CA HIS A 109 -10.08 10.69 23.76
C HIS A 109 -8.89 11.55 24.24
N ALA A 110 -9.11 12.84 24.49
CA ALA A 110 -8.08 13.73 25.02
C ALA A 110 -7.65 13.32 26.44
N LYS A 111 -8.63 13.07 27.34
CA LYS A 111 -8.39 12.60 28.72
C LYS A 111 -7.65 11.25 28.72
N ALA A 112 -8.04 10.32 27.85
CA ALA A 112 -7.39 9.02 27.72
C ALA A 112 -5.91 9.14 27.34
N ARG A 113 -5.57 10.02 26.39
CA ARG A 113 -4.17 10.28 26.00
C ARG A 113 -3.34 10.82 27.15
N LEU A 114 -3.86 11.77 27.91
CA LEU A 114 -3.16 12.33 29.08
C LEU A 114 -2.91 11.28 30.15
N ARG A 115 -3.73 10.22 30.24
CA ARG A 115 -3.63 9.13 31.22
C ARG A 115 -2.90 7.88 30.67
N GLY A 116 -2.34 7.94 29.44
CA GLY A 116 -1.67 6.80 28.80
C GLY A 116 -2.62 5.70 28.28
N LEU A 117 -3.94 5.94 28.29
CA LEU A 117 -4.97 4.96 27.89
C LEU A 117 -5.41 5.10 26.43
N GLY A 118 -4.86 6.05 25.68
CA GLY A 118 -5.28 6.37 24.32
C GLY A 118 -5.25 5.19 23.35
N HIS A 119 -4.39 4.21 23.59
CA HIS A 119 -4.28 2.99 22.77
C HIS A 119 -5.43 1.98 22.97
N ARG A 120 -6.29 2.21 23.97
CA ARG A 120 -7.46 1.36 24.30
C ARG A 120 -8.79 2.09 24.14
N VAL A 121 -8.77 3.33 23.65
CA VAL A 121 -9.98 4.13 23.39
C VAL A 121 -10.11 4.32 21.88
N TYR A 122 -11.22 3.88 21.34
CA TYR A 122 -11.50 3.80 19.91
C TYR A 122 -12.73 4.62 19.53
N THR A 123 -12.72 5.21 18.33
CA THR A 123 -13.95 5.62 17.64
C THR A 123 -14.65 4.38 17.08
N ILE A 124 -15.90 4.50 16.65
CA ILE A 124 -16.63 3.39 15.99
C ILE A 124 -15.83 2.86 14.81
N GLN A 125 -15.30 3.75 13.97
CA GLN A 125 -14.50 3.36 12.80
C GLN A 125 -13.20 2.64 13.18
N THR A 126 -12.45 3.16 14.14
CA THR A 126 -11.20 2.52 14.57
C THR A 126 -11.43 1.22 15.34
N ALA A 127 -12.56 1.08 16.05
CA ALA A 127 -12.97 -0.15 16.68
C ALA A 127 -13.37 -1.22 15.64
N GLU A 128 -14.11 -0.85 14.60
CA GLU A 128 -14.40 -1.71 13.45
C GLU A 128 -13.11 -2.21 12.80
N ASP A 129 -12.17 -1.29 12.48
CA ASP A 129 -10.89 -1.62 11.87
C ASP A 129 -10.04 -2.53 12.77
N TRP A 130 -10.09 -2.33 14.08
CA TRP A 130 -9.43 -3.19 15.06
C TRP A 130 -10.03 -4.60 15.07
N LEU A 131 -11.37 -4.72 15.12
CA LEU A 131 -12.04 -6.02 15.11
C LEU A 131 -11.91 -6.75 13.77
N LYS A 132 -11.92 -6.04 12.63
CA LYS A 132 -11.57 -6.61 11.31
C LYS A 132 -10.19 -7.26 11.34
N ARG A 133 -9.21 -6.57 11.91
CA ARG A 133 -7.85 -7.12 12.03
C ARG A 133 -7.74 -8.37 12.89
N LEU A 134 -8.61 -8.51 13.90
CA LEU A 134 -8.63 -9.66 14.81
C LEU A 134 -9.39 -10.86 14.24
N HIS A 135 -10.50 -10.64 13.55
CA HIS A 135 -11.48 -11.68 13.24
C HIS A 135 -11.72 -11.93 11.75
N GLU A 136 -11.48 -10.96 10.90
CA GLU A 136 -11.52 -11.19 9.46
C GLU A 136 -10.13 -11.65 8.99
N THR A 137 -10.09 -12.84 8.38
CA THR A 137 -8.92 -13.23 7.59
C THR A 137 -8.72 -12.14 6.55
N ARG A 138 -7.60 -11.41 6.61
CA ARG A 138 -7.24 -10.45 5.59
C ARG A 138 -7.16 -11.20 4.27
N GLN A 139 -8.23 -11.20 3.51
CA GLN A 139 -8.10 -11.41 2.09
C GLN A 139 -7.32 -10.21 1.60
N ILE A 140 -6.04 -10.46 1.34
CA ILE A 140 -5.20 -9.49 0.63
C ILE A 140 -5.86 -9.41 -0.75
N VAL A 141 -6.64 -8.36 -0.97
CA VAL A 141 -7.13 -8.02 -2.31
C VAL A 141 -5.91 -7.54 -3.05
N LEU A 142 -5.24 -8.47 -3.71
CA LEU A 142 -4.17 -8.14 -4.64
C LEU A 142 -4.81 -7.33 -5.75
N PRO A 143 -4.28 -6.15 -6.08
CA PRO A 143 -4.75 -5.42 -7.24
C PRO A 143 -4.35 -6.23 -8.48
N ASN A 144 -5.26 -7.05 -8.97
CA ASN A 144 -5.05 -7.86 -10.16
C ASN A 144 -5.11 -6.98 -11.39
N ILE A 145 -4.00 -6.85 -12.07
CA ILE A 145 -3.94 -6.29 -13.42
C ILE A 145 -4.11 -7.45 -14.39
N GLN A 146 -5.11 -7.35 -15.24
CA GLN A 146 -5.38 -8.32 -16.29
C GLN A 146 -4.95 -7.75 -17.62
N ASP A 147 -4.31 -8.57 -18.45
CA ASP A 147 -4.06 -8.25 -19.85
C ASP A 147 -5.25 -8.74 -20.68
N VAL A 148 -5.92 -7.82 -21.35
CA VAL A 148 -7.12 -8.12 -22.13
C VAL A 148 -7.02 -7.53 -23.55
N PRO A 149 -7.58 -8.20 -24.56
CA PRO A 149 -7.69 -7.61 -25.88
C PRO A 149 -8.66 -6.43 -25.84
N LEU A 150 -8.30 -5.32 -26.49
CA LEU A 150 -9.03 -4.06 -26.41
C LEU A 150 -10.49 -4.18 -26.87
N HIS A 151 -10.78 -5.08 -27.82
CA HIS A 151 -12.14 -5.31 -28.31
C HIS A 151 -13.10 -5.80 -27.21
N SER A 152 -12.59 -6.51 -26.18
CA SER A 152 -13.40 -6.99 -25.04
C SER A 152 -13.97 -5.85 -24.19
N LEU A 153 -13.36 -4.67 -24.27
CA LEU A 153 -13.79 -3.48 -23.51
C LEU A 153 -14.74 -2.57 -24.31
N THR A 154 -15.01 -2.90 -25.58
CA THR A 154 -15.92 -2.10 -26.43
C THR A 154 -17.32 -1.91 -25.84
N PRO A 155 -17.94 -2.91 -25.18
CA PRO A 155 -19.24 -2.71 -24.53
C PRO A 155 -19.23 -1.67 -23.40
N GLU A 156 -18.07 -1.49 -22.74
CA GLU A 156 -17.89 -0.55 -21.62
C GLU A 156 -17.53 0.87 -22.09
N LEU A 157 -17.21 1.05 -23.38
CA LEU A 157 -16.68 2.29 -23.94
C LEU A 157 -17.61 3.50 -23.71
N THR A 158 -18.93 3.31 -23.70
CA THR A 158 -19.91 4.38 -23.45
C THR A 158 -20.05 4.76 -21.97
N GLY A 159 -19.39 4.04 -21.06
CA GLY A 159 -19.45 4.28 -19.63
C GLY A 159 -18.76 5.56 -19.21
N VAL A 160 -19.16 6.08 -18.04
CA VAL A 160 -18.62 7.32 -17.43
C VAL A 160 -17.10 7.26 -17.17
N PHE A 161 -16.55 6.06 -17.04
CA PHE A 161 -15.10 5.89 -16.88
C PHE A 161 -14.32 6.54 -18.03
N PHE A 162 -14.84 6.52 -19.26
CA PHE A 162 -14.16 7.06 -20.44
C PHE A 162 -14.45 8.54 -20.73
N ASP A 163 -15.38 9.21 -20.00
CA ASP A 163 -15.78 10.60 -20.26
C ASP A 163 -14.59 11.56 -20.32
N SER A 164 -13.72 11.55 -19.35
CA SER A 164 -12.56 12.46 -19.32
C SER A 164 -11.55 12.18 -20.45
N LEU A 165 -11.56 10.99 -21.05
CA LEU A 165 -10.75 10.70 -22.24
C LEU A 165 -11.42 11.25 -23.50
N ARG A 166 -12.75 11.17 -23.60
CA ARG A 166 -13.52 11.82 -24.66
C ARG A 166 -13.34 13.34 -24.65
N ASP A 167 -13.45 13.94 -23.45
CA ASP A 167 -13.24 15.38 -23.25
C ASP A 167 -11.80 15.84 -23.56
N GLY A 168 -10.83 15.02 -23.18
CA GLY A 168 -9.41 15.28 -23.42
C GLY A 168 -8.97 15.11 -24.86
N TYR A 169 -9.66 14.24 -25.63
CA TYR A 169 -9.33 13.89 -27.00
C TYR A 169 -10.57 13.96 -27.91
N PRO A 170 -11.17 15.15 -28.10
CA PRO A 170 -12.29 15.34 -29.01
C PRO A 170 -11.88 15.13 -30.46
N ALA A 171 -12.85 14.79 -31.32
CA ALA A 171 -12.64 14.75 -32.75
C ALA A 171 -12.25 16.14 -33.28
N ALA A 172 -11.34 16.18 -34.25
CA ALA A 172 -10.88 17.38 -34.92
C ALA A 172 -10.52 17.07 -36.38
N PRO A 173 -10.42 18.06 -37.27
CA PRO A 173 -10.00 17.83 -38.64
C PRO A 173 -8.68 17.04 -38.70
N GLY A 174 -8.70 15.88 -39.36
CA GLY A 174 -7.55 14.98 -39.47
C GLY A 174 -7.20 14.20 -38.20
N ARG A 175 -8.07 14.22 -37.19
CA ARG A 175 -7.87 13.45 -35.93
C ARG A 175 -9.20 12.85 -35.46
N ASP A 176 -9.23 11.53 -35.27
CA ASP A 176 -10.36 10.84 -34.68
C ASP A 176 -10.58 11.31 -33.23
N GLY A 177 -11.83 11.32 -32.78
CA GLY A 177 -12.14 11.38 -31.34
C GLY A 177 -11.74 10.09 -30.65
N PHE A 178 -11.72 10.13 -29.30
CA PHE A 178 -11.26 8.99 -28.49
C PHE A 178 -12.01 7.69 -28.82
N ASP A 179 -13.33 7.71 -28.97
CA ASP A 179 -14.14 6.50 -29.21
C ASP A 179 -13.84 5.87 -30.56
N ASP A 180 -13.68 6.68 -31.62
CA ASP A 180 -13.36 6.17 -32.96
C ASP A 180 -11.92 5.64 -33.03
N TRP A 181 -10.97 6.35 -32.36
CA TRP A 181 -9.62 5.85 -32.18
C TRP A 181 -9.61 4.52 -31.43
N PHE A 182 -10.39 4.39 -30.35
CA PHE A 182 -10.47 3.17 -29.51
C PHE A 182 -11.02 2.00 -30.38
N ARG A 183 -12.15 2.19 -31.08
CA ARG A 183 -12.74 1.15 -31.92
C ARG A 183 -11.81 0.71 -33.05
N ARG A 184 -11.07 1.65 -33.66
CA ARG A 184 -10.06 1.33 -34.66
C ARG A 184 -8.95 0.48 -34.06
N LYS A 185 -8.43 0.87 -32.88
CA LYS A 185 -7.37 0.13 -32.20
C LYS A 185 -7.83 -1.24 -31.65
N ALA A 186 -9.09 -1.37 -31.31
CA ALA A 186 -9.70 -2.66 -30.98
C ALA A 186 -9.76 -3.61 -32.18
N ARG A 187 -9.95 -3.08 -33.39
CA ARG A 187 -9.85 -3.85 -34.63
C ARG A 187 -8.43 -4.24 -35.03
N ASP A 188 -7.44 -3.43 -34.62
CA ASP A 188 -6.01 -3.70 -34.79
C ASP A 188 -5.48 -4.73 -33.79
N ASP A 189 -6.35 -5.46 -33.08
CA ASP A 189 -6.02 -6.46 -32.01
C ASP A 189 -5.11 -5.92 -30.92
N ARG A 190 -5.26 -4.64 -30.57
CA ARG A 190 -4.47 -4.02 -29.51
C ARG A 190 -4.90 -4.54 -28.15
N HIS A 191 -3.99 -4.55 -27.19
CA HIS A 191 -4.19 -5.00 -25.83
C HIS A 191 -4.19 -3.85 -24.82
N ALA A 192 -4.76 -4.12 -23.64
CA ALA A 192 -4.74 -3.21 -22.50
C ALA A 192 -4.55 -3.98 -21.19
N TRP A 193 -3.76 -3.41 -20.31
CA TRP A 193 -3.79 -3.80 -18.90
C TRP A 193 -4.95 -3.08 -18.23
N VAL A 194 -5.79 -3.84 -17.51
CA VAL A 194 -6.94 -3.31 -16.79
C VAL A 194 -6.89 -3.68 -15.31
N TYR A 195 -7.37 -2.78 -14.50
CA TYR A 195 -7.67 -3.02 -13.10
C TYR A 195 -9.17 -2.88 -12.88
N ARG A 196 -9.79 -3.90 -12.27
CA ARG A 196 -11.21 -3.87 -11.93
C ARG A 196 -11.40 -3.78 -10.42
N ASP A 197 -12.32 -2.92 -10.00
CA ASP A 197 -12.76 -2.79 -8.62
C ASP A 197 -14.21 -3.22 -8.54
N ASN A 198 -14.49 -4.29 -7.78
CA ASN A 198 -15.83 -4.88 -7.71
C ASN A 198 -16.48 -5.15 -9.10
N GLY A 199 -15.67 -5.61 -10.06
CA GLY A 199 -16.12 -5.90 -11.42
C GLY A 199 -16.16 -4.70 -12.36
N ALA A 200 -16.20 -3.46 -11.87
CA ALA A 200 -16.17 -2.25 -12.66
C ALA A 200 -14.74 -1.89 -13.12
N LEU A 201 -14.60 -1.28 -14.28
CA LEU A 201 -13.32 -0.80 -14.79
C LEU A 201 -12.83 0.37 -13.91
N GLY A 202 -11.78 0.13 -13.14
CA GLY A 202 -11.16 1.12 -12.24
C GLY A 202 -9.96 1.84 -12.85
N ALA A 203 -9.18 1.15 -13.70
CA ALA A 203 -8.05 1.74 -14.42
C ALA A 203 -7.74 0.98 -15.71
N ILE A 204 -7.08 1.67 -16.65
CA ILE A 204 -6.68 1.11 -17.95
C ILE A 204 -5.33 1.67 -18.38
N CYS A 205 -4.50 0.81 -18.98
CA CYS A 205 -3.30 1.19 -19.72
C CYS A 205 -3.29 0.45 -21.06
N ILE A 206 -3.59 1.16 -22.16
CA ILE A 206 -3.52 0.62 -23.53
C ILE A 206 -2.08 0.74 -23.99
N TYR A 207 -1.52 -0.31 -24.56
CA TYR A 207 -0.12 -0.35 -24.96
C TYR A 207 0.09 -0.93 -26.37
N ASP A 208 1.28 -0.71 -26.92
CA ASP A 208 1.67 -1.16 -28.26
C ASP A 208 3.20 -1.25 -28.38
N ILE A 209 3.72 -2.23 -29.09
CA ILE A 209 5.14 -2.24 -29.50
C ILE A 209 5.24 -1.55 -30.84
N GLN A 210 6.14 -0.57 -30.95
CA GLN A 210 6.40 0.19 -32.15
C GLN A 210 7.90 0.13 -32.47
N ASN A 211 8.22 0.02 -33.76
CA ASN A 211 9.61 0.04 -34.24
C ASN A 211 9.84 1.31 -35.05
N ASP A 212 11.00 1.93 -34.87
CA ASP A 212 11.45 3.11 -35.62
C ASP A 212 10.40 4.22 -35.74
N GLN A 213 9.68 4.43 -34.64
CA GLN A 213 8.58 5.39 -34.59
C GLN A 213 9.11 6.82 -34.48
N VAL A 214 8.53 7.73 -35.26
CA VAL A 214 8.69 9.17 -35.06
C VAL A 214 8.12 9.55 -33.69
N LEU A 215 8.98 10.07 -32.83
CA LEU A 215 8.70 10.29 -31.42
C LEU A 215 7.99 11.61 -31.16
N ASN A 216 8.46 12.67 -31.81
CA ASN A 216 8.06 14.05 -31.52
C ASN A 216 7.93 14.92 -32.79
N ASP A 217 7.47 16.16 -32.63
CA ASP A 217 7.26 17.10 -33.71
C ASP A 217 8.56 17.57 -34.40
N SER A 218 9.73 17.33 -33.79
CA SER A 218 11.03 17.58 -34.43
C SER A 218 11.52 16.44 -35.33
N GLY A 219 10.77 15.36 -35.42
CA GLY A 219 11.09 14.21 -36.28
C GLY A 219 12.13 13.27 -35.67
N GLU A 220 12.40 13.33 -34.35
CA GLU A 220 13.25 12.36 -33.68
C GLU A 220 12.65 10.96 -33.76
N VAL A 221 13.50 9.97 -34.04
CA VAL A 221 13.10 8.55 -34.16
C VAL A 221 13.75 7.75 -33.04
N LEU A 222 12.95 6.93 -32.36
CA LEU A 222 13.46 5.89 -31.47
C LEU A 222 13.82 4.68 -32.32
N SER A 223 15.10 4.32 -32.35
CA SER A 223 15.56 3.10 -33.01
C SER A 223 15.21 1.87 -32.18
N GLY A 224 14.86 0.77 -32.87
CA GLY A 224 14.51 -0.49 -32.26
C GLY A 224 13.12 -0.56 -31.65
N PRO A 225 12.78 -1.70 -31.02
CA PRO A 225 11.47 -1.92 -30.42
C PRO A 225 11.25 -1.04 -29.19
N ALA A 226 10.16 -0.27 -29.20
CA ALA A 226 9.77 0.59 -28.12
C ALA A 226 8.32 0.29 -27.66
N LEU A 227 8.13 0.15 -26.35
CA LEU A 227 6.79 -0.01 -25.76
C LEU A 227 6.13 1.36 -25.61
N LYS A 228 5.08 1.62 -26.38
CA LYS A 228 4.24 2.81 -26.25
C LYS A 228 3.12 2.56 -25.26
N LEU A 229 2.98 3.43 -24.25
CA LEU A 229 1.81 3.50 -23.39
C LEU A 229 0.83 4.52 -24.01
N CYS A 230 -0.18 4.01 -24.75
CA CYS A 230 -1.04 4.84 -25.59
C CYS A 230 -2.12 5.58 -24.81
N THR A 231 -2.63 4.96 -23.75
CA THR A 231 -3.63 5.52 -22.84
C THR A 231 -3.30 5.01 -21.44
N PHE A 232 -3.20 5.93 -20.49
CA PHE A 232 -2.88 5.60 -19.10
C PHE A 232 -3.86 6.35 -18.18
N LYS A 233 -4.88 5.65 -17.70
CA LYS A 233 -5.91 6.27 -16.84
C LYS A 233 -6.14 5.45 -15.59
N VAL A 234 -6.12 6.15 -14.44
CA VAL A 234 -6.54 5.64 -13.14
C VAL A 234 -7.77 6.42 -12.69
N GLY A 235 -8.89 5.74 -12.56
CA GLY A 235 -10.16 6.32 -12.13
C GLY A 235 -10.13 6.79 -10.68
N GLU A 236 -10.99 7.74 -10.33
CA GLU A 236 -11.04 8.34 -8.98
C GLU A 236 -11.25 7.31 -7.86
N PRO A 237 -12.14 6.32 -7.99
CA PRO A 237 -12.40 5.36 -6.91
C PRO A 237 -11.18 4.53 -6.51
N VAL A 238 -10.20 4.38 -7.41
CA VAL A 238 -8.99 3.57 -7.19
C VAL A 238 -7.71 4.40 -7.08
N ARG A 239 -7.83 5.74 -7.10
CA ARG A 239 -6.69 6.64 -6.85
C ARG A 239 -6.14 6.40 -5.45
N GLY A 240 -4.81 6.42 -5.34
CA GLY A 240 -4.11 6.18 -4.08
C GLY A 240 -3.84 4.71 -3.76
N ARG A 241 -4.41 3.75 -4.49
CA ARG A 241 -4.13 2.32 -4.35
C ARG A 241 -2.90 1.86 -5.13
N LYS A 242 -2.10 2.80 -5.64
CA LYS A 242 -0.86 2.56 -6.42
C LYS A 242 -1.05 1.78 -7.73
N VAL A 243 -2.27 1.79 -8.29
CA VAL A 243 -2.57 1.10 -9.55
C VAL A 243 -1.70 1.64 -10.70
N GLY A 244 -1.36 2.93 -10.69
CA GLY A 244 -0.41 3.50 -11.65
C GLY A 244 0.99 2.88 -11.58
N GLU A 245 1.52 2.64 -10.37
CA GLU A 245 2.81 1.94 -10.20
C GLU A 245 2.72 0.48 -10.65
N LEU A 246 1.57 -0.18 -10.47
CA LEU A 246 1.34 -1.55 -10.95
C LEU A 246 1.37 -1.61 -12.48
N PHE A 247 0.75 -0.64 -13.17
CA PHE A 247 0.85 -0.57 -14.63
C PHE A 247 2.29 -0.33 -15.11
N LEU A 248 3.06 0.51 -14.40
CA LEU A 248 4.48 0.68 -14.72
C LEU A 248 5.27 -0.61 -14.50
N LYS A 249 4.98 -1.36 -13.43
CA LYS A 249 5.60 -2.66 -13.17
C LYS A 249 5.26 -3.66 -14.29
N ALA A 250 3.99 -3.70 -14.74
CA ALA A 250 3.58 -4.51 -15.88
C ALA A 250 4.32 -4.09 -17.15
N ALA A 251 4.41 -2.77 -17.41
CA ALA A 251 5.10 -2.23 -18.59
C ALA A 251 6.60 -2.57 -18.60
N PHE A 252 7.29 -2.45 -17.47
CA PHE A 252 8.71 -2.80 -17.39
C PHE A 252 8.93 -4.31 -17.58
N ARG A 253 8.09 -5.16 -16.98
CA ARG A 253 8.17 -6.60 -17.18
C ARG A 253 7.90 -6.96 -18.65
N PHE A 254 6.83 -6.43 -19.23
CA PHE A 254 6.48 -6.66 -20.63
C PHE A 254 7.61 -6.21 -21.58
N ALA A 255 8.19 -5.02 -21.32
CA ALA A 255 9.31 -4.51 -22.10
C ALA A 255 10.56 -5.42 -22.00
N THR A 256 10.85 -5.94 -20.79
CA THR A 256 11.95 -6.91 -20.59
C THR A 256 11.69 -8.20 -21.37
N ASP A 257 10.51 -8.79 -21.22
CA ASP A 257 10.13 -10.08 -21.85
C ASP A 257 10.14 -9.97 -23.39
N ASN A 258 9.76 -8.80 -23.92
CA ASN A 258 9.69 -8.53 -25.36
C ASN A 258 10.93 -7.78 -25.90
N ARG A 259 11.99 -7.64 -25.10
CA ARG A 259 13.25 -7.00 -25.47
C ARG A 259 13.07 -5.59 -26.03
N CYS A 260 12.10 -4.82 -25.54
CA CYS A 260 11.96 -3.43 -25.89
C CYS A 260 13.11 -2.60 -25.29
N GLU A 261 13.71 -1.75 -26.12
CA GLU A 261 14.85 -0.91 -25.70
C GLU A 261 14.42 0.40 -25.07
N HIS A 262 13.16 0.79 -25.27
CA HIS A 262 12.58 2.01 -24.75
C HIS A 262 11.12 1.80 -24.33
N LEU A 263 10.67 2.63 -23.38
CA LEU A 263 9.25 2.87 -23.14
C LEU A 263 8.97 4.35 -23.40
N PHE A 264 7.80 4.67 -23.96
CA PHE A 264 7.41 6.07 -24.11
C PHE A 264 5.90 6.29 -24.00
N ILE A 265 5.55 7.51 -23.68
CA ILE A 265 4.17 7.97 -23.49
C ILE A 265 4.06 9.44 -23.87
N THR A 266 2.91 9.87 -24.41
CA THR A 266 2.56 11.28 -24.50
C THR A 266 1.62 11.64 -23.36
N ALA A 267 1.84 12.78 -22.72
CA ALA A 267 1.05 13.25 -21.59
C ALA A 267 0.78 14.75 -21.70
N LYS A 268 -0.46 15.14 -21.38
CA LYS A 268 -0.91 16.54 -21.48
C LYS A 268 -0.53 17.28 -20.18
N ALA A 269 0.43 18.22 -20.30
CA ALA A 269 0.81 19.11 -19.19
C ALA A 269 -0.39 19.94 -18.71
N GLY A 270 -0.46 20.23 -17.44
CA GLY A 270 -1.56 20.93 -16.79
C GLY A 270 -2.79 20.05 -16.49
N THR A 271 -2.99 18.97 -17.22
CA THR A 271 -4.10 18.02 -16.97
C THR A 271 -3.63 16.72 -16.35
N GLN A 272 -2.46 16.23 -16.75
CA GLN A 272 -1.90 14.94 -16.33
C GLN A 272 -0.60 15.11 -15.49
N ASP A 273 -0.45 16.22 -14.79
CA ASP A 273 0.77 16.54 -14.04
C ASP A 273 1.13 15.50 -12.97
N TYR A 274 0.13 14.84 -12.38
CA TYR A 274 0.39 13.74 -11.45
C TYR A 274 1.04 12.55 -12.15
N LEU A 275 0.53 12.14 -13.31
CA LEU A 275 1.10 11.07 -14.13
C LEU A 275 2.53 11.44 -14.57
N ILE A 276 2.73 12.66 -15.05
CA ILE A 276 4.05 13.17 -15.46
C ILE A 276 5.04 13.06 -14.31
N ARG A 277 4.69 13.52 -13.10
CA ARG A 277 5.57 13.39 -11.91
C ARG A 277 5.90 11.95 -11.58
N VAL A 278 4.92 11.03 -11.64
CA VAL A 278 5.16 9.60 -11.43
C VAL A 278 6.14 9.06 -12.47
N LEU A 279 5.94 9.36 -13.75
CA LEU A 279 6.82 8.91 -14.82
C LEU A 279 8.26 9.41 -14.66
N LEU A 280 8.43 10.72 -14.35
CA LEU A 280 9.75 11.30 -14.08
C LEU A 280 10.44 10.62 -12.88
N ASP A 281 9.69 10.29 -11.83
CA ASP A 281 10.20 9.58 -10.66
C ASP A 281 10.64 8.13 -10.98
N PHE A 282 10.06 7.54 -12.03
CA PHE A 282 10.47 6.23 -12.57
C PHE A 282 11.51 6.33 -13.70
N GLY A 283 12.13 7.49 -13.91
CA GLY A 283 13.25 7.69 -14.83
C GLY A 283 12.85 7.91 -16.29
N PHE A 284 11.61 8.31 -16.54
CA PHE A 284 11.27 8.89 -17.84
C PHE A 284 11.86 10.29 -17.95
N GLU A 285 12.27 10.66 -19.14
CA GLU A 285 12.83 11.99 -19.46
C GLU A 285 11.98 12.62 -20.57
N GLN A 286 11.83 13.94 -20.52
CA GLN A 286 11.13 14.67 -21.59
C GLN A 286 11.99 14.72 -22.85
N ARG A 287 11.41 14.31 -23.97
CA ARG A 287 12.05 14.27 -25.30
C ARG A 287 11.20 15.06 -26.31
N GLY A 288 10.88 16.31 -25.99
CA GLY A 288 10.09 17.19 -26.85
C GLY A 288 8.58 17.09 -26.66
N THR A 289 7.84 17.45 -27.70
CA THR A 289 6.37 17.43 -27.76
C THR A 289 5.88 16.73 -29.03
N TYR A 290 4.70 16.18 -28.95
CA TYR A 290 3.97 15.64 -30.09
C TYR A 290 2.54 16.18 -30.09
N ARG A 291 2.22 16.99 -31.09
CA ARG A 291 0.90 17.67 -31.21
C ARG A 291 0.49 18.44 -29.95
N GLY A 292 1.45 19.05 -29.30
CA GLY A 292 1.27 19.85 -28.06
C GLY A 292 1.30 19.04 -26.76
N ASP A 293 1.29 17.72 -26.81
CA ASP A 293 1.47 16.88 -25.63
C ASP A 293 2.97 16.63 -25.37
N MET A 294 3.36 16.57 -24.11
CA MET A 294 4.72 16.26 -23.67
C MET A 294 5.06 14.80 -24.00
N VAL A 295 6.20 14.57 -24.65
CA VAL A 295 6.71 13.22 -24.91
C VAL A 295 7.70 12.84 -23.81
N LEU A 296 7.41 11.74 -23.13
CA LEU A 296 8.25 11.19 -22.07
C LEU A 296 8.78 9.83 -22.49
N VAL A 297 10.09 9.65 -22.42
CA VAL A 297 10.80 8.44 -22.83
C VAL A 297 11.64 7.90 -21.69
N LYS A 298 11.63 6.58 -21.50
CA LYS A 298 12.50 5.86 -20.58
C LYS A 298 13.36 4.87 -21.35
N PRO A 299 14.71 4.91 -21.24
CA PRO A 299 15.55 3.85 -21.72
C PRO A 299 15.30 2.55 -20.95
N HIS A 300 15.24 1.44 -21.67
CA HIS A 300 15.06 0.09 -21.11
C HIS A 300 16.02 -0.89 -21.77
N PRO A 301 17.33 -0.72 -21.54
CA PRO A 301 18.34 -1.48 -22.24
C PRO A 301 18.22 -2.99 -21.95
N VAL A 302 18.32 -3.80 -23.00
CA VAL A 302 18.30 -5.27 -22.90
C VAL A 302 19.53 -5.80 -22.15
N VAL A 303 20.67 -5.14 -22.33
CA VAL A 303 21.93 -5.45 -21.65
C VAL A 303 22.22 -4.39 -20.62
N GLN A 304 22.77 -4.81 -19.48
CA GLN A 304 23.09 -3.87 -18.40
C GLN A 304 24.07 -2.78 -18.91
N PRO A 305 23.68 -1.49 -18.79
CA PRO A 305 24.56 -0.38 -19.19
C PRO A 305 25.80 -0.26 -18.32
N PRO A 306 26.86 0.41 -18.83
CA PRO A 306 28.02 0.76 -18.01
C PRO A 306 27.62 1.54 -16.75
N THR A 307 28.36 1.32 -15.66
CA THR A 307 28.04 1.91 -14.34
C THR A 307 28.89 3.14 -14.03
N ASP A 308 29.90 3.43 -14.82
CA ASP A 308 30.92 4.45 -14.55
C ASP A 308 30.32 5.86 -14.44
N GLY A 309 30.63 6.55 -13.36
CA GLY A 309 30.24 7.94 -13.12
C GLY A 309 28.77 8.19 -12.82
N VAL A 310 27.91 7.14 -12.76
CA VAL A 310 26.49 7.30 -12.44
C VAL A 310 26.24 6.95 -10.98
N ASP A 311 25.54 7.83 -10.25
CA ASP A 311 25.10 7.56 -8.89
C ASP A 311 24.23 6.28 -8.84
N PRO A 312 24.40 5.38 -7.84
CA PRO A 312 23.69 4.10 -7.81
C PRO A 312 22.16 4.20 -7.81
N ILE A 313 21.59 5.19 -7.14
CA ILE A 313 20.12 5.34 -7.15
C ILE A 313 19.62 5.96 -8.47
N GLU A 314 20.38 6.87 -9.04
CA GLU A 314 20.06 7.43 -10.36
C GLU A 314 20.20 6.36 -11.45
N TYR A 315 21.18 5.47 -11.32
CA TYR A 315 21.34 4.33 -12.23
C TYR A 315 20.10 3.43 -12.23
N VAL A 316 19.63 3.03 -11.05
CA VAL A 316 18.42 2.18 -10.94
C VAL A 316 17.15 2.92 -11.38
N ARG A 317 17.08 4.22 -11.13
CA ARG A 317 15.96 5.04 -11.58
C ARG A 317 15.88 5.09 -13.10
N ARG A 318 17.02 5.32 -13.74
CA ARG A 318 17.13 5.46 -15.20
C ARG A 318 16.98 4.14 -15.93
N TYR A 319 17.61 3.09 -15.43
CA TYR A 319 17.75 1.80 -16.14
C TYR A 319 16.99 0.64 -15.50
N PHE A 320 16.04 0.92 -14.60
CA PHE A 320 15.22 -0.14 -13.99
C PHE A 320 14.69 -1.11 -15.05
N PRO A 321 14.79 -2.45 -14.85
CA PRO A 321 15.15 -3.16 -13.62
C PRO A 321 16.66 -3.39 -13.39
N HIS A 322 17.56 -2.82 -14.19
CA HIS A 322 18.99 -2.88 -13.93
C HIS A 322 19.36 -2.07 -12.68
N TYR A 323 20.34 -2.56 -11.94
CA TYR A 323 20.87 -1.95 -10.73
C TYR A 323 22.38 -2.14 -10.64
N ARG A 324 23.06 -1.33 -9.84
CA ARG A 324 24.50 -1.50 -9.61
C ARG A 324 24.73 -2.61 -8.60
N SER A 325 25.70 -3.48 -8.89
CA SER A 325 26.11 -4.59 -8.01
C SER A 325 27.63 -4.66 -7.84
N ASP A 326 28.36 -3.66 -8.36
CA ASP A 326 29.81 -3.53 -8.21
C ASP A 326 30.24 -3.20 -6.77
N SER A 327 31.52 -3.07 -6.51
CA SER A 327 32.08 -2.82 -5.17
C SER A 327 31.75 -1.45 -4.59
N SER A 328 31.21 -0.52 -5.38
CA SER A 328 30.80 0.82 -4.91
C SER A 328 29.54 0.80 -4.06
N VAL A 329 28.70 -0.24 -4.17
CA VAL A 329 27.48 -0.42 -3.40
C VAL A 329 27.60 -1.57 -2.41
N GLN A 330 27.02 -1.42 -1.23
CA GLN A 330 26.98 -2.49 -0.23
C GLN A 330 25.78 -3.41 -0.48
N LYS A 331 25.90 -4.65 -0.02
CA LYS A 331 24.86 -5.65 -0.13
C LYS A 331 24.49 -6.12 1.27
N PHE A 332 23.19 -6.23 1.55
CA PHE A 332 22.68 -6.61 2.85
C PHE A 332 21.69 -7.76 2.73
N LEU A 333 21.84 -8.74 3.60
CA LEU A 333 20.85 -9.79 3.81
C LEU A 333 19.87 -9.32 4.90
N VAL A 334 18.59 -9.26 4.57
CA VAL A 334 17.54 -8.67 5.39
C VAL A 334 16.52 -9.75 5.76
N PRO A 335 16.51 -10.25 7.02
CA PRO A 335 15.50 -11.22 7.44
C PRO A 335 14.13 -10.56 7.55
N ILE A 336 13.14 -11.25 7.02
CA ILE A 336 11.73 -10.83 7.07
C ILE A 336 10.85 -12.02 7.45
N LYS A 337 9.97 -11.83 8.43
CA LYS A 337 9.01 -12.86 8.87
C LYS A 337 7.95 -13.10 7.80
N PRO A 338 7.43 -14.34 7.66
CA PRO A 338 6.45 -14.70 6.64
C PRO A 338 5.27 -13.73 6.57
N ARG A 339 4.66 -13.40 7.71
CA ARG A 339 3.54 -12.44 7.81
C ARG A 339 3.82 -11.11 7.11
N TYR A 340 5.00 -10.52 7.31
CA TYR A 340 5.36 -9.24 6.70
C TYR A 340 5.82 -9.41 5.26
N HIS A 341 6.45 -10.55 4.94
CA HIS A 341 6.85 -10.89 3.58
C HIS A 341 5.63 -10.96 2.65
N GLU A 342 4.56 -11.63 3.06
CA GLU A 342 3.33 -11.80 2.28
C GLU A 342 2.62 -10.47 2.00
N ILE A 343 2.65 -9.55 2.98
CA ILE A 343 2.05 -8.23 2.81
C ILE A 343 2.95 -7.32 1.95
N LEU A 344 4.29 -7.42 2.12
CA LEU A 344 5.25 -6.59 1.41
C LEU A 344 5.43 -7.04 -0.05
N PHE A 345 5.37 -8.35 -0.29
CA PHE A 345 5.59 -8.99 -1.58
C PHE A 345 4.42 -9.91 -1.96
N PRO A 346 3.20 -9.37 -2.15
CA PRO A 346 2.01 -10.18 -2.41
C PRO A 346 2.06 -10.92 -3.75
N ASP A 347 2.87 -10.46 -4.70
CA ASP A 347 3.10 -11.10 -5.99
C ASP A 347 4.16 -12.23 -5.97
N TYR A 348 4.83 -12.42 -4.84
CA TYR A 348 5.85 -13.47 -4.70
C TYR A 348 5.27 -14.87 -4.94
N ALA A 349 4.09 -15.18 -4.39
CA ALA A 349 3.43 -16.47 -4.58
C ALA A 349 3.11 -16.76 -6.05
N SER A 350 2.76 -15.75 -6.83
CA SER A 350 2.47 -15.90 -8.28
C SER A 350 3.72 -16.20 -9.10
N VAL A 351 4.88 -15.73 -8.67
CA VAL A 351 6.18 -16.04 -9.30
C VAL A 351 6.58 -17.49 -9.04
N GLN A 352 6.32 -18.01 -7.85
CA GLN A 352 6.64 -19.40 -7.47
C GLN A 352 5.76 -20.44 -8.18
N GLN A 353 4.49 -20.11 -8.45
CA GLN A 353 3.56 -20.96 -9.20
C GLN A 353 3.76 -20.90 -10.73
N GLY A 354 4.71 -20.23 -11.18
CA GLY A 354 5.07 -19.50 -12.34
C GLY A 354 5.19 -20.16 -13.69
N LEU A 355 5.04 -21.42 -13.97
CA LEU A 355 5.09 -21.92 -15.36
C LEU A 355 3.74 -21.77 -16.12
N PHE A 356 2.65 -21.50 -15.41
CA PHE A 356 1.30 -21.40 -15.97
C PHE A 356 0.47 -20.23 -15.41
N ALA A 357 1.08 -19.29 -14.67
CA ALA A 357 0.36 -18.08 -14.27
C ALA A 357 0.07 -17.24 -15.52
N PRO A 358 -1.19 -16.79 -15.72
CA PRO A 358 -1.50 -15.90 -16.83
C PRO A 358 -0.57 -14.69 -16.79
N ILE A 359 0.00 -14.34 -17.94
CA ILE A 359 0.84 -13.15 -18.16
C ILE A 359 -0.01 -11.91 -17.86
N GLY A 360 -0.18 -11.49 -16.66
CA GLY A 360 -1.08 -10.37 -16.35
C GLY A 360 -1.25 -10.08 -14.87
N ASN A 361 -0.89 -10.99 -14.01
CA ASN A 361 -0.97 -10.73 -12.57
C ASN A 361 0.32 -10.07 -12.09
N VAL A 362 0.33 -8.76 -12.12
CA VAL A 362 1.41 -7.96 -11.53
C VAL A 362 1.00 -7.58 -10.12
N GLY A 363 1.68 -8.14 -9.14
CA GLY A 363 1.44 -7.83 -7.74
C GLY A 363 1.94 -6.43 -7.36
N ASN A 364 2.19 -6.21 -6.13
CA ASN A 364 2.43 -4.96 -5.43
C ASN A 364 3.32 -3.90 -6.13
N ALA A 365 3.30 -2.69 -5.61
CA ALA A 365 4.07 -1.54 -6.09
C ALA A 365 5.61 -1.79 -6.11
N ILE A 366 6.31 -0.99 -6.91
CA ILE A 366 7.77 -1.03 -7.01
C ILE A 366 8.42 -0.38 -5.78
N LYS A 367 7.85 0.72 -5.28
CA LYS A 367 8.39 1.47 -4.15
C LYS A 367 7.77 1.01 -2.83
N LEU A 368 8.63 0.51 -1.94
CA LEU A 368 8.25 -0.13 -0.69
C LEU A 368 9.03 0.44 0.50
N ALA A 369 8.59 0.14 1.71
CA ALA A 369 9.24 0.54 2.96
C ALA A 369 9.39 -0.66 3.91
N TYR A 370 10.56 -0.77 4.53
CA TYR A 370 10.86 -1.76 5.56
C TYR A 370 11.28 -1.06 6.85
N LEU A 371 10.66 -1.41 7.98
CA LEU A 371 10.94 -0.85 9.29
C LEU A 371 11.57 -1.90 10.20
N CYS A 372 12.63 -1.53 10.94
CA CYS A 372 13.26 -2.47 11.87
C CYS A 372 14.10 -1.77 12.96
N HIS A 373 14.49 -2.57 13.97
CA HIS A 373 15.43 -2.17 15.03
C HIS A 373 16.83 -2.80 14.88
N ALA A 374 17.16 -3.32 13.69
CA ALA A 374 18.47 -3.94 13.46
C ALA A 374 19.63 -3.00 13.86
N PRO A 375 20.75 -3.50 14.36
CA PRO A 375 21.85 -2.66 14.84
C PRO A 375 22.62 -1.94 13.74
N THR A 376 22.45 -2.33 12.47
CA THR A 376 23.18 -1.75 11.33
C THR A 376 22.92 -0.25 11.17
N LYS A 377 23.96 0.51 10.85
CA LYS A 377 23.90 1.97 10.59
C LYS A 377 24.57 2.33 9.25
N SER A 378 25.05 1.34 8.51
CA SER A 378 25.88 1.56 7.32
C SER A 378 25.13 1.52 5.99
N ILE A 379 23.80 1.35 6.03
CA ILE A 379 22.96 1.33 4.82
C ILE A 379 22.92 2.73 4.20
N ARG A 380 23.06 2.80 2.88
CA ARG A 380 23.05 4.04 2.10
C ARG A 380 22.12 3.90 0.89
N SER A 381 21.72 5.02 0.32
CA SER A 381 21.06 5.06 -0.98
C SER A 381 21.88 4.33 -2.05
N GLY A 382 21.23 3.51 -2.86
CA GLY A 382 21.84 2.67 -3.87
C GLY A 382 22.30 1.29 -3.41
N ASP A 383 22.36 1.02 -2.11
CA ASP A 383 22.73 -0.29 -1.57
C ASP A 383 21.68 -1.36 -1.91
N VAL A 384 22.16 -2.61 -2.04
CA VAL A 384 21.32 -3.75 -2.42
C VAL A 384 20.80 -4.48 -1.19
N LEU A 385 19.51 -4.79 -1.19
CA LEU A 385 18.84 -5.59 -0.16
C LEU A 385 18.45 -6.94 -0.73
N LEU A 386 18.81 -7.99 -0.02
CA LEU A 386 18.44 -9.38 -0.28
C LEU A 386 17.48 -9.82 0.83
N PHE A 387 16.20 -9.94 0.54
CA PHE A 387 15.20 -10.32 1.53
C PHE A 387 15.22 -11.83 1.75
N TYR A 388 15.47 -12.22 2.99
CA TYR A 388 15.48 -13.60 3.45
C TYR A 388 14.19 -13.87 4.23
N ARG A 389 13.29 -14.68 3.68
CA ARG A 389 12.07 -15.11 4.36
C ARG A 389 12.44 -16.13 5.42
N SER A 390 12.31 -15.73 6.70
CA SER A 390 12.62 -16.57 7.86
C SER A 390 11.48 -17.54 8.18
N ASP A 391 11.74 -18.44 9.10
CA ASP A 391 10.81 -19.34 9.78
C ASP A 391 10.23 -20.46 8.90
N ASP A 392 9.54 -20.16 7.81
CA ASP A 392 8.88 -21.16 6.95
C ASP A 392 9.74 -21.58 5.74
N GLU A 393 10.05 -20.66 4.84
CA GLU A 393 10.75 -20.98 3.58
C GLU A 393 12.27 -21.01 3.74
N MET A 394 12.79 -20.25 4.69
CA MET A 394 14.21 -20.15 5.01
C MET A 394 15.07 -19.93 3.77
N ALA A 395 14.72 -18.95 2.94
CA ALA A 395 15.36 -18.69 1.66
C ALA A 395 15.48 -17.19 1.33
N VAL A 396 16.46 -16.83 0.49
CA VAL A 396 16.51 -15.52 -0.16
C VAL A 396 15.53 -15.50 -1.32
N THR A 397 14.53 -14.61 -1.24
CA THR A 397 13.35 -14.62 -2.10
C THR A 397 13.28 -13.43 -3.05
N SER A 398 13.83 -12.27 -2.64
CA SER A 398 13.58 -11.01 -3.33
C SER A 398 14.79 -10.08 -3.24
N LEU A 399 14.91 -9.19 -4.22
CA LEU A 399 15.98 -8.18 -4.30
C LEU A 399 15.37 -6.80 -4.42
N GLY A 400 15.92 -5.86 -3.65
CA GLY A 400 15.58 -4.44 -3.73
C GLY A 400 16.82 -3.55 -3.69
N VAL A 401 16.65 -2.28 -4.05
CA VAL A 401 17.68 -1.24 -3.96
C VAL A 401 17.19 -0.10 -3.08
N VAL A 402 18.01 0.32 -2.14
CA VAL A 402 17.69 1.38 -1.17
C VAL A 402 17.54 2.72 -1.88
N GLU A 403 16.40 3.39 -1.69
CA GLU A 403 16.21 4.80 -2.08
C GLU A 403 16.68 5.74 -0.98
N GLN A 404 16.25 5.47 0.25
CA GLN A 404 16.53 6.32 1.41
C GLN A 404 16.65 5.46 2.67
N PHE A 405 17.57 5.84 3.54
CA PHE A 405 17.74 5.26 4.86
C PHE A 405 17.71 6.35 5.90
N GLU A 406 16.89 6.18 6.92
CA GLU A 406 16.78 7.13 8.02
C GLU A 406 16.54 6.40 9.35
N VAL A 407 16.89 7.04 10.46
CA VAL A 407 16.63 6.54 11.81
C VAL A 407 15.82 7.58 12.55
N SER A 408 14.65 7.20 13.05
CA SER A 408 13.76 8.10 13.78
C SER A 408 13.10 7.39 14.96
N SER A 409 12.81 8.17 16.01
CA SER A 409 11.96 7.77 17.14
C SER A 409 10.65 8.58 17.17
N ASN A 410 10.32 9.29 16.09
CA ASN A 410 9.10 10.07 15.96
C ASN A 410 8.12 9.32 15.05
N GLY A 411 7.03 8.79 15.62
CA GLY A 411 6.03 8.01 14.90
C GLY A 411 5.38 8.80 13.76
N ALA A 412 5.03 10.07 13.97
CA ALA A 412 4.44 10.91 12.94
C ALA A 412 5.41 11.16 11.77
N HIS A 413 6.70 11.38 12.07
CA HIS A 413 7.72 11.53 11.04
C HIS A 413 7.92 10.22 10.25
N ILE A 414 8.02 9.07 10.95
CA ILE A 414 8.10 7.76 10.28
C ILE A 414 6.88 7.55 9.39
N ALA A 415 5.66 7.80 9.90
CA ALA A 415 4.43 7.67 9.13
C ALA A 415 4.43 8.55 7.87
N SER A 416 4.96 9.77 7.96
CA SER A 416 5.11 10.67 6.80
C SER A 416 6.08 10.14 5.75
N LEU A 417 7.23 9.58 6.18
CA LEU A 417 8.25 9.02 5.29
C LEU A 417 7.72 7.78 4.55
N VAL A 418 7.13 6.85 5.30
CA VAL A 418 6.67 5.59 4.70
C VAL A 418 5.34 5.77 3.96
N SER A 419 4.52 6.71 4.40
CA SER A 419 3.27 7.10 3.73
C SER A 419 2.48 5.86 3.24
N ARG A 420 2.31 5.73 1.91
CA ARG A 420 1.58 4.64 1.27
C ARG A 420 2.46 3.44 0.91
N ARG A 421 3.72 3.39 1.36
CA ARG A 421 4.71 2.34 1.00
C ARG A 421 4.84 1.25 2.06
N THR A 422 4.18 1.41 3.21
CA THR A 422 4.35 0.54 4.37
C THR A 422 3.24 -0.49 4.51
N VAL A 423 3.61 -1.61 5.12
CA VAL A 423 2.72 -2.69 5.55
C VAL A 423 2.27 -2.53 7.01
N TYR A 424 2.87 -1.58 7.73
CA TYR A 424 2.59 -1.33 9.15
C TYR A 424 1.41 -0.38 9.31
N SER A 425 0.56 -0.65 10.30
CA SER A 425 -0.47 0.28 10.76
C SER A 425 0.15 1.47 11.50
N LEU A 426 -0.63 2.54 11.71
CA LEU A 426 -0.16 3.67 12.51
C LEU A 426 0.23 3.25 13.92
N ASP A 427 -0.55 2.36 14.55
CA ASP A 427 -0.28 1.85 15.90
C ASP A 427 1.03 1.04 15.94
N GLU A 428 1.28 0.22 14.91
CA GLU A 428 2.55 -0.52 14.79
C GLU A 428 3.73 0.43 14.58
N ILE A 429 3.55 1.52 13.83
CA ILE A 429 4.58 2.56 13.64
C ILE A 429 4.86 3.30 14.97
N GLU A 430 3.83 3.66 15.72
CA GLU A 430 3.99 4.29 17.04
C GLU A 430 4.70 3.37 18.03
N GLU A 431 4.36 2.08 18.03
CA GLU A 431 5.03 1.09 18.87
C GLU A 431 6.51 0.93 18.48
N LEU A 432 6.81 0.85 17.19
CA LEU A 432 8.19 0.81 16.70
C LEU A 432 8.96 2.09 17.07
N ALA A 433 8.32 3.25 17.00
CA ALA A 433 8.93 4.55 17.30
C ALA A 433 9.32 4.76 18.78
N LYS A 434 8.85 3.90 19.71
CA LYS A 434 9.33 3.91 21.12
C LYS A 434 10.83 3.64 21.23
N LYS A 435 11.45 3.12 20.18
CA LYS A 435 12.90 2.94 20.04
C LYS A 435 13.37 3.52 18.72
N PRO A 436 14.66 3.89 18.60
CA PRO A 436 15.21 4.35 17.31
C PRO A 436 14.95 3.33 16.19
N THR A 437 13.97 3.62 15.35
CA THR A 437 13.52 2.77 14.26
C THR A 437 14.22 3.15 12.97
N LYS A 438 14.76 2.16 12.29
CA LYS A 438 15.32 2.31 10.94
C LYS A 438 14.21 2.23 9.92
N VAL A 439 14.14 3.26 9.09
CA VAL A 439 13.24 3.40 7.95
C VAL A 439 14.05 3.19 6.70
N ILE A 440 13.77 2.12 5.96
CA ILE A 440 14.43 1.77 4.71
C ILE A 440 13.40 1.88 3.60
N LEU A 441 13.48 2.94 2.80
CA LEU A 441 12.70 3.07 1.57
C LEU A 441 13.49 2.42 0.45
N PHE A 442 12.85 1.56 -0.34
CA PHE A 442 13.56 0.82 -1.40
C PHE A 442 12.68 0.59 -2.63
N ARG A 443 13.34 0.31 -3.75
CA ARG A 443 12.72 -0.18 -4.99
C ARG A 443 12.86 -1.70 -5.05
N LEU A 444 11.75 -2.41 -5.17
CA LEU A 444 11.76 -3.84 -5.46
C LEU A 444 12.20 -4.04 -6.91
N ILE A 445 13.28 -4.76 -7.12
CA ILE A 445 13.78 -5.13 -8.45
C ILE A 445 13.04 -6.37 -8.95
N GLY A 446 12.87 -7.36 -8.08
CA GLY A 446 12.14 -8.57 -8.42
C GLY A 446 12.29 -9.68 -7.40
N HIS A 447 11.64 -10.78 -7.70
CA HIS A 447 11.71 -12.02 -6.93
C HIS A 447 12.62 -13.02 -7.63
N PHE A 448 13.19 -13.93 -6.84
CA PHE A 448 14.02 -15.00 -7.35
C PHE A 448 13.18 -16.25 -7.64
N SER A 449 13.47 -16.89 -8.76
CA SER A 449 12.97 -18.21 -9.13
C SER A 449 14.04 -18.93 -9.96
N PRO A 450 14.73 -19.91 -9.38
CA PRO A 450 14.61 -20.46 -8.02
C PRO A 450 15.09 -19.48 -6.94
N VAL A 451 14.68 -19.73 -5.69
CA VAL A 451 15.17 -19.06 -4.49
C VAL A 451 16.49 -19.64 -4.01
N ALA A 452 17.24 -18.91 -3.17
CA ALA A 452 18.44 -19.47 -2.53
C ALA A 452 18.11 -19.92 -1.09
N PRO A 453 17.96 -21.24 -0.84
CA PRO A 453 17.61 -21.77 0.48
C PRO A 453 18.79 -21.70 1.46
N TYR A 454 18.48 -21.66 2.76
CA TYR A 454 19.44 -21.54 3.85
C TYR A 454 20.56 -22.62 3.79
N ASP A 455 20.19 -23.85 3.50
CA ASP A 455 21.15 -24.97 3.41
C ASP A 455 22.17 -24.74 2.29
N ARG A 456 21.75 -24.17 1.17
CA ARG A 456 22.64 -23.78 0.07
C ARG A 456 23.56 -22.65 0.48
N LEU A 457 23.02 -21.63 1.15
CA LEU A 457 23.78 -20.48 1.66
C LEU A 457 24.85 -20.92 2.67
N THR A 458 24.52 -21.87 3.53
CA THR A 458 25.46 -22.43 4.52
C THR A 458 26.54 -23.26 3.84
N ARG A 459 26.17 -24.12 2.91
CA ARG A 459 27.11 -24.98 2.16
C ARG A 459 28.10 -24.13 1.36
N ASP A 460 27.64 -23.06 0.74
CA ASP A 460 28.44 -22.16 -0.08
C ASP A 460 29.27 -21.18 0.78
N GLY A 461 29.15 -21.23 2.13
CA GLY A 461 29.90 -20.37 3.06
C GLY A 461 29.43 -18.90 3.04
N VAL A 462 28.21 -18.63 2.58
CA VAL A 462 27.62 -17.29 2.58
C VAL A 462 27.20 -16.90 4.00
N VAL A 463 26.68 -17.86 4.75
CA VAL A 463 26.27 -17.70 6.14
C VAL A 463 26.85 -18.82 7.02
N THR A 464 27.22 -18.46 8.26
CA THR A 464 27.78 -19.37 9.26
C THR A 464 26.86 -19.64 10.43
N GLY A 465 25.66 -19.12 10.41
CA GLY A 465 24.66 -19.26 11.49
C GLY A 465 23.36 -18.54 11.16
N PRO A 466 22.35 -18.63 12.04
CA PRO A 466 21.01 -18.11 11.83
C PRO A 466 20.98 -16.65 11.40
N ILE A 467 20.08 -16.32 10.48
CA ILE A 467 19.92 -14.96 9.96
C ILE A 467 18.83 -14.25 10.77
N GLN A 468 19.20 -13.65 11.89
CA GLN A 468 18.27 -12.99 12.83
C GLN A 468 18.25 -11.47 12.70
N SER A 469 19.22 -10.88 12.02
CA SER A 469 19.33 -9.42 11.86
C SER A 469 19.92 -9.07 10.50
N ILE A 470 19.76 -7.80 10.09
CA ILE A 470 20.39 -7.30 8.87
C ILE A 470 21.91 -7.45 8.99
N ARG A 471 22.51 -8.09 7.98
CA ARG A 471 23.97 -8.26 7.91
C ARG A 471 24.49 -7.88 6.54
N LYS A 472 25.70 -7.30 6.53
CA LYS A 472 26.43 -7.02 5.29
C LYS A 472 26.92 -8.32 4.67
N VAL A 473 26.86 -8.39 3.33
CA VAL A 473 27.31 -9.51 2.51
C VAL A 473 28.48 -9.04 1.65
N SER A 474 29.52 -9.83 1.53
CA SER A 474 30.64 -9.54 0.63
C SER A 474 30.22 -9.72 -0.85
N ASP A 475 30.95 -9.11 -1.78
CA ASP A 475 30.71 -9.25 -3.23
C ASP A 475 30.77 -10.72 -3.67
N VAL A 476 31.72 -11.50 -3.11
CA VAL A 476 31.84 -12.93 -3.38
C VAL A 476 30.62 -13.70 -2.89
N ALA A 477 30.16 -13.41 -1.67
CA ALA A 477 28.97 -14.06 -1.13
C ALA A 477 27.69 -13.64 -1.89
N PHE A 478 27.60 -12.38 -2.32
CA PHE A 478 26.51 -11.91 -3.17
C PHE A 478 26.46 -12.65 -4.51
N SER A 479 27.59 -12.81 -5.19
CA SER A 479 27.67 -13.60 -6.44
C SER A 479 27.22 -15.04 -6.24
N LYS A 480 27.61 -15.69 -5.12
CA LYS A 480 27.15 -17.05 -4.79
C LYS A 480 25.63 -17.12 -4.58
N ILE A 481 25.02 -16.09 -3.95
CA ILE A 481 23.55 -16.00 -3.80
C ILE A 481 22.90 -15.89 -5.17
N LEU A 482 23.40 -15.03 -6.06
CA LEU A 482 22.83 -14.88 -7.40
C LEU A 482 22.91 -16.17 -8.20
N VAL A 483 24.05 -16.88 -8.17
CA VAL A 483 24.20 -18.21 -8.80
C VAL A 483 23.21 -19.22 -8.21
N ALA A 484 23.00 -19.22 -6.89
CA ALA A 484 22.00 -20.08 -6.26
C ALA A 484 20.57 -19.76 -6.70
N CYS A 485 20.32 -18.50 -7.08
CA CYS A 485 19.05 -18.03 -7.64
C CYS A 485 18.95 -18.13 -9.17
N GLY A 486 19.89 -18.78 -9.82
CA GLY A 486 19.89 -18.99 -11.28
C GLY A 486 20.23 -17.71 -12.10
N ARG A 487 20.96 -16.76 -11.50
CA ARG A 487 21.40 -15.50 -12.15
C ARG A 487 22.91 -15.37 -12.20
#